data_dde87160d315028d2d589e70efa191f7
#
_entry.id   dde87160d315028d2d589e70efa191f7
#
_cell.length_a   1.000
_cell.length_b   1.000
_cell.length_c   1.000
_cell.angle_alpha   90.00
_cell.angle_beta   90.00
_cell.angle_gamma   90.00
#
_symmetry.space_group_name_H-M   'P 1'
#
loop_
_entity.id
_entity.type
_entity.pdbx_description
1 polymer ?
#
loop_
_entity_poly.entity_id
_entity_poly.type
_entity_poly.pdbx_seq_one_letter_code
_entity_poly.pdbx_strand_id
1 'polypeptide(L)' 'MEKEDEKIFDTIPAVRVTGTQVISEKALFRVTFTEKVTENSEANERCAIVISIEAAKLLQKTLTEHINHWEE' A
#
# COMPACT_ATOMS: atom_id res chain seq x y z
N MET A 1 2.75 5.11 23.16
CA MET A 1 3.17 5.13 21.74
C MET A 1 3.34 3.72 21.22
N GLU A 2 4.22 2.96 21.81
CA GLU A 2 4.43 1.59 21.35
C GLU A 2 3.17 0.74 21.44
N LYS A 3 2.38 0.92 22.48
CA LYS A 3 1.13 0.17 22.64
C LYS A 3 0.10 0.53 21.58
N GLU A 4 0.07 1.79 21.14
CA GLU A 4 -0.83 2.18 20.08
C GLU A 4 -0.41 1.58 18.75
N ASP A 5 0.88 1.57 18.47
CA ASP A 5 1.40 0.98 17.25
C ASP A 5 1.14 -0.53 17.22
N GLU A 6 1.39 -1.20 18.33
CA GLU A 6 1.10 -2.62 18.45
C GLU A 6 -0.38 -2.91 18.25
N LYS A 7 -1.24 -2.06 18.80
CA LYS A 7 -2.67 -2.22 18.70
C LYS A 7 -3.15 -2.07 17.25
N ILE A 8 -2.57 -1.13 16.52
CA ILE A 8 -2.90 -0.93 15.12
C ILE A 8 -2.51 -2.16 14.30
N PHE A 9 -1.30 -2.67 14.50
CA PHE A 9 -0.84 -3.84 13.77
C PHE A 9 -1.57 -5.11 14.17
N ASP A 10 -1.96 -5.24 15.44
CA ASP A 10 -2.64 -6.44 15.92
C ASP A 10 -4.11 -6.47 15.55
N THR A 11 -4.75 -5.31 15.45
CA THR A 11 -6.19 -5.24 15.25
C THR A 11 -6.59 -5.42 13.79
N ILE A 12 -5.77 -4.95 12.87
CA ILE A 12 -6.06 -5.01 11.44
C ILE A 12 -5.01 -5.87 10.77
N PRO A 13 -5.42 -7.05 10.25
CA PRO A 13 -4.46 -7.90 9.55
C PRO A 13 -3.78 -7.14 8.41
N ALA A 14 -2.50 -7.30 8.30
CA ALA A 14 -1.73 -6.69 7.25
C ALA A 14 -1.05 -7.75 6.40
N VAL A 15 -0.92 -7.47 5.11
CA VAL A 15 -0.19 -8.34 4.21
C VAL A 15 1.07 -7.62 3.75
N ARG A 16 2.15 -8.39 3.62
CA ARG A 16 3.39 -7.85 3.11
C ARG A 16 3.30 -7.75 1.60
N VAL A 17 3.68 -6.58 1.08
CA VAL A 17 3.70 -6.40 -0.37
C VAL A 17 5.06 -5.87 -0.79
N THR A 18 5.49 -6.28 -1.97
CA THR A 18 6.76 -5.84 -2.54
C THR A 18 6.55 -5.09 -3.85
N GLY A 19 5.33 -5.06 -4.36
CA GLY A 19 5.05 -4.35 -5.60
C GLY A 19 3.60 -3.96 -5.72
N THR A 20 3.32 -3.10 -6.66
CA THR A 20 1.97 -2.62 -6.94
C THR A 20 1.76 -2.50 -8.43
N GLN A 21 0.51 -2.66 -8.84
CA GLN A 21 0.05 -2.35 -10.18
C GLN A 21 -1.14 -1.43 -10.06
N VAL A 22 -1.23 -0.44 -10.93
CA VAL A 22 -2.33 0.51 -10.89
C VAL A 22 -3.00 0.56 -12.25
N ILE A 23 -4.30 0.40 -12.25
CA ILE A 23 -5.14 0.59 -13.43
C ILE A 23 -6.14 1.67 -13.10
N SER A 24 -6.30 2.65 -13.98
CA SER A 24 -7.24 3.73 -13.74
C SER A 24 -8.26 3.81 -14.86
N GLU A 25 -9.48 4.15 -14.49
CA GLU A 25 -10.57 4.36 -15.43
C GLU A 25 -11.60 5.28 -14.81
N LYS A 26 -11.96 6.33 -15.53
CA LYS A 26 -13.00 7.27 -15.11
C LYS A 26 -12.81 7.79 -13.68
N ALA A 27 -11.60 8.23 -13.37
CA ALA A 27 -11.26 8.80 -12.06
C ALA A 27 -11.34 7.80 -10.91
N LEU A 28 -11.36 6.51 -11.21
CA LEU A 28 -11.21 5.47 -10.21
C LEU A 28 -9.90 4.73 -10.46
N PHE A 29 -9.23 4.39 -9.39
CA PHE A 29 -7.99 3.63 -9.45
C PHE A 29 -8.17 2.27 -8.80
N ARG A 30 -7.76 1.22 -9.52
CA ARG A 30 -7.64 -0.08 -8.92
C ARG A 30 -6.16 -0.32 -8.64
N VAL A 31 -5.82 -0.44 -7.38
CA VAL A 31 -4.44 -0.68 -6.96
C VAL A 31 -4.33 -2.13 -6.51
N THR A 32 -3.52 -2.90 -7.20
CA THR A 32 -3.30 -4.31 -6.87
C THR A 32 -1.94 -4.41 -6.20
N PHE A 33 -1.91 -5.05 -5.03
CA PHE A 33 -0.69 -5.24 -4.27
C PHE A 33 -0.18 -6.65 -4.46
N THR A 34 1.09 -6.77 -4.76
CA THR A 34 1.70 -8.06 -5.05
C THR A 34 2.86 -8.33 -4.11
N GLU A 35 3.16 -9.60 -3.93
CA GLU A 35 4.32 -10.01 -3.16
C GLU A 35 5.17 -10.94 -3.98
N LYS A 36 6.47 -10.71 -3.96
CA LYS A 36 7.45 -11.55 -4.61
C LYS A 36 8.40 -12.06 -3.54
N VAL A 37 8.40 -13.36 -3.33
CA VAL A 37 9.17 -13.95 -2.23
C VAL A 37 10.67 -13.96 -2.54
N THR A 38 11.03 -14.29 -3.79
CA THR A 38 12.42 -14.25 -4.24
C THR A 38 12.46 -13.55 -5.59
N GLU A 39 13.66 -13.12 -5.99
CA GLU A 39 13.81 -12.45 -7.28
C GLU A 39 13.39 -13.31 -8.46
N ASN A 40 13.53 -14.61 -8.33
CA ASN A 40 13.20 -15.53 -9.41
C ASN A 40 11.75 -16.01 -9.39
N SER A 41 11.00 -15.68 -8.34
CA SER A 41 9.61 -16.11 -8.24
C SER A 41 8.69 -15.11 -8.95
N GLU A 42 7.53 -15.59 -9.35
CA GLU A 42 6.52 -14.71 -9.88
C GLU A 42 5.85 -13.94 -8.77
N ALA A 43 5.42 -12.73 -9.10
CA ALA A 43 4.68 -11.92 -8.13
C ALA A 43 3.28 -12.48 -7.95
N ASN A 44 2.87 -12.65 -6.70
CA ASN A 44 1.54 -13.13 -6.37
C ASN A 44 0.66 -11.96 -5.94
N GLU A 45 -0.55 -11.89 -6.46
CA GLU A 45 -1.49 -10.88 -6.04
C GLU A 45 -1.93 -11.16 -4.61
N ARG A 46 -1.82 -10.17 -3.75
CA ARG A 46 -2.19 -10.31 -2.34
C ARG A 46 -3.53 -9.68 -2.04
N CYS A 47 -3.77 -8.50 -2.56
CA CYS A 47 -5.03 -7.80 -2.38
C CYS A 47 -5.14 -6.68 -3.41
N ALA A 48 -6.34 -6.17 -3.55
CA ALA A 48 -6.58 -5.03 -4.43
C ALA A 48 -7.60 -4.11 -3.76
N ILE A 49 -7.46 -2.82 -4.03
CA ILE A 49 -8.41 -1.82 -3.56
C ILE A 49 -8.84 -0.95 -4.74
N VAL A 50 -10.04 -0.39 -4.62
CA VAL A 50 -10.52 0.60 -5.57
C VAL A 50 -10.72 1.90 -4.82
N ILE A 51 -10.08 2.96 -5.29
CA ILE A 51 -10.14 4.25 -4.62
C ILE A 51 -10.46 5.36 -5.62
N SER A 52 -11.07 6.42 -5.13
CA SER A 52 -11.34 7.61 -5.92
C SER A 52 -10.06 8.40 -6.14
N ILE A 53 -10.11 9.36 -7.07
CA ILE A 53 -8.95 10.21 -7.30
C ILE A 53 -8.61 11.05 -6.05
N GLU A 54 -9.62 11.47 -5.29
CA GLU A 54 -9.39 12.23 -4.07
C GLU A 54 -8.67 11.40 -3.02
N ALA A 55 -9.11 10.15 -2.85
CA ALA A 55 -8.45 9.24 -1.92
C ALA A 55 -7.02 8.92 -2.38
N ALA A 56 -6.82 8.78 -3.68
CA ALA A 56 -5.50 8.53 -4.23
C ALA A 56 -4.55 9.70 -3.95
N LYS A 57 -5.03 10.92 -4.11
CA LYS A 57 -4.21 12.10 -3.83
C LYS A 57 -3.84 12.19 -2.35
N LEU A 58 -4.78 11.87 -1.48
CA LEU A 58 -4.53 11.89 -0.05
C LEU A 58 -3.50 10.83 0.33
N LEU A 59 -3.64 9.64 -0.21
CA LEU A 59 -2.68 8.56 0.03
C LEU A 59 -1.29 8.94 -0.46
N GLN A 60 -1.21 9.53 -1.66
CA GLN A 60 0.07 9.96 -2.22
C GLN A 60 0.75 10.98 -1.31
N LYS A 61 0.00 11.96 -0.83
CA LYS A 61 0.54 12.98 0.05
C LYS A 61 1.07 12.37 1.34
N THR A 62 0.28 11.50 1.95
CA THR A 62 0.66 10.87 3.22
C THR A 62 1.89 10.00 3.05
N LEU A 63 1.93 9.18 1.99
CA LEU A 63 3.10 8.35 1.73
C LEU A 63 4.35 9.18 1.49
N THR A 64 4.22 10.27 0.75
CA THR A 64 5.34 11.16 0.47
C THR A 64 5.93 11.73 1.75
N GLU A 65 5.06 12.16 2.66
CA GLU A 65 5.51 12.72 3.94
C GLU A 65 6.29 11.68 4.75
N HIS A 66 5.77 10.45 4.80
CA HIS A 66 6.43 9.37 5.55
C HIS A 66 7.74 8.95 4.90
N ILE A 67 7.76 8.84 3.59
CA ILE A 67 8.97 8.49 2.86
C ILE A 67 10.05 9.52 3.13
N ASN A 68 9.72 10.80 3.03
CA ASN A 68 10.67 11.88 3.27
C ASN A 68 11.24 11.83 4.69
N HIS A 69 10.38 11.49 5.65
CA HIS A 69 10.82 11.36 7.03
C HIS A 69 11.93 10.31 7.19
N TRP A 70 11.79 9.19 6.52
CA TRP A 70 12.74 8.09 6.65
C TRP A 70 13.98 8.23 5.76
N GLU A 71 13.88 9.04 4.71
CA GLU A 71 15.01 9.25 3.80
C GLU A 71 15.88 10.46 4.18
N GLU A 72 15.44 11.26 5.11
CA GLU A 72 16.27 12.33 5.62
C GLU A 72 17.29 11.75 6.59
#